data_7f37a5842cb3f9a8d727a698692ebaa4
#
_entry.id   7f37a5842cb3f9a8d727a698692ebaa4
#
_cell.length_a   1.000
_cell.length_b   1.000
_cell.length_c   1.000
_cell.angle_alpha   90.00
_cell.angle_beta   90.00
_cell.angle_gamma   90.00
#
_symmetry.space_group_name_H-M   'P 1'
#
loop_
_entity.id
_entity.type
_entity.pdbx_description
1 polymer ?
#
loop_
_entity_poly.entity_id
_entity_poly.type
_entity_poly.pdbx_seq_one_letter_code
_entity_poly.pdbx_strand_id
1 'polypeptide(L)'
;VQWNAVMQNDICYYYRVSDDAGFKSNTTRSKRNYNASESYISGLSAGKSYYVQIGTSTTKSSSAPDDTAWSKAIEVVTVPEQVVSNSVKQTGAGTTSISLSWQAASGANCYKLTCYQSGTSENNASEIVSKKNSVKITGLKKNSRYQGHIYAGRTSSTGYTAYATSGGYYSNSAVTPTKITGVENTAFYPASNAAYFEWKKANAANGYEYIIYDNSKKKIYSGSCTSSASLRVSTNKLKKEQFYQIKVRGYVNLSNNKKAYGEWSDVLYFAKDPSYKLSVKTSKKKIQLNWKKVKGASNYTVYISDKQNSGYKKVGTYNSKKTSATIRKFGKKALKSGKTYYVRIDASKNVKVNKKSKTFKNTQYYTWKV
;
A
#
# COMPACT_ATOMS: atom_id res chain seq x y z
N VAL A 1 27.53 6.10 37.11
CA VAL A 1 28.09 4.88 37.68
C VAL A 1 27.83 4.85 39.17
N GLN A 2 27.36 3.70 39.68
CA GLN A 2 27.07 3.49 41.11
C GLN A 2 27.86 2.29 41.59
N TRP A 3 28.23 2.27 42.88
CA TRP A 3 28.94 1.20 43.54
C TRP A 3 28.61 1.12 45.04
N ASN A 4 28.95 0.02 45.69
CA ASN A 4 28.81 -0.12 47.14
C ASN A 4 29.96 0.61 47.84
N ALA A 5 29.63 1.53 48.75
CA ALA A 5 30.61 2.24 49.53
C ALA A 5 31.35 1.32 50.50
N VAL A 6 32.65 1.52 50.67
CA VAL A 6 33.45 0.89 51.72
C VAL A 6 33.22 1.69 53.03
N MET A 7 32.75 1.04 54.07
CA MET A 7 32.46 1.66 55.37
C MET A 7 33.77 1.75 56.22
N GLN A 8 34.66 2.66 55.80
CA GLN A 8 35.92 2.92 56.53
C GLN A 8 36.20 4.42 56.54
N ASN A 9 36.66 4.94 57.68
CA ASN A 9 37.04 6.35 57.81
C ASN A 9 38.30 6.66 56.99
N ASP A 10 38.42 7.91 56.48
CA ASP A 10 39.54 8.44 55.70
C ASP A 10 39.75 7.87 54.28
N ILE A 11 38.81 7.14 53.73
CA ILE A 11 38.89 6.70 52.32
C ILE A 11 38.43 7.80 51.41
N CYS A 12 39.24 8.08 50.38
CA CYS A 12 38.88 8.91 49.24
C CYS A 12 38.55 8.02 48.03
N TYR A 13 37.45 8.36 47.34
CA TYR A 13 37.03 7.68 46.13
C TYR A 13 37.56 8.43 44.90
N TYR A 14 37.99 7.65 43.94
CA TYR A 14 38.42 8.14 42.63
C TYR A 14 37.71 7.35 41.55
N TYR A 15 37.49 7.98 40.41
CA TYR A 15 37.18 7.24 39.19
C TYR A 15 38.23 7.49 38.13
N ARG A 16 38.46 6.53 37.29
CA ARG A 16 39.14 6.75 36.02
C ARG A 16 38.31 6.23 34.87
N VAL A 17 38.41 6.90 33.73
CA VAL A 17 37.72 6.60 32.49
C VAL A 17 38.66 6.65 31.31
N SER A 18 38.58 5.69 30.40
CA SER A 18 39.40 5.58 29.22
C SER A 18 38.57 5.00 28.06
N ASP A 19 38.96 5.28 26.82
CA ASP A 19 38.52 4.57 25.62
C ASP A 19 39.28 3.25 25.41
N ASP A 20 40.26 2.95 26.22
CA ASP A 20 41.09 1.73 26.24
C ASP A 20 40.84 0.93 27.52
N ALA A 21 40.55 -0.37 27.38
CA ALA A 21 40.33 -1.29 28.48
C ALA A 21 41.52 -1.45 29.42
N GLY A 22 42.74 -1.25 28.89
CA GLY A 22 43.98 -1.31 29.65
C GLY A 22 44.36 0.01 30.35
N PHE A 23 43.62 1.09 30.12
CA PHE A 23 43.88 2.43 30.67
C PHE A 23 45.29 2.98 30.32
N LYS A 24 45.82 2.57 29.19
CA LYS A 24 47.10 3.03 28.65
C LYS A 24 46.99 4.17 27.66
N SER A 25 45.77 4.47 27.20
CA SER A 25 45.51 5.55 26.25
C SER A 25 45.76 6.92 26.90
N ASN A 26 46.26 7.87 26.11
CA ASN A 26 46.42 9.27 26.52
C ASN A 26 45.07 9.97 26.77
N THR A 27 43.94 9.35 26.40
CA THR A 27 42.58 9.78 26.76
C THR A 27 42.16 9.35 28.15
N THR A 28 42.98 8.52 28.83
CA THR A 28 42.72 8.09 30.22
C THR A 28 42.77 9.28 31.16
N ARG A 29 41.73 9.51 31.92
CA ARG A 29 41.61 10.58 32.91
C ARG A 29 41.10 10.03 34.23
N SER A 30 41.63 10.52 35.30
CA SER A 30 41.19 10.22 36.65
C SER A 30 40.76 11.49 37.39
N LYS A 31 39.85 11.37 38.32
CA LYS A 31 39.35 12.49 39.15
C LYS A 31 38.91 11.97 40.50
N ARG A 32 39.10 12.77 41.53
CA ARG A 32 38.53 12.54 42.84
C ARG A 32 37.00 12.61 42.78
N ASN A 33 36.33 11.64 43.38
CA ASN A 33 34.93 11.61 43.56
C ASN A 33 34.57 11.93 45.03
N TYR A 34 33.71 12.90 45.23
CA TYR A 34 33.32 13.35 46.60
C TYR A 34 32.06 12.62 47.11
N ASN A 35 31.43 11.82 46.29
CA ASN A 35 30.33 10.96 46.67
C ASN A 35 30.84 9.54 46.89
N ALA A 36 30.43 8.90 47.97
CA ALA A 36 30.94 7.58 48.31
C ALA A 36 30.30 6.43 47.51
N SER A 37 29.23 6.65 46.79
CA SER A 37 28.45 5.58 46.14
C SER A 37 28.11 5.80 44.69
N GLU A 38 28.33 6.99 44.12
CA GLU A 38 28.02 7.28 42.72
C GLU A 38 28.88 8.37 42.11
N SER A 39 29.00 8.41 40.80
CA SER A 39 29.65 9.47 40.02
C SER A 39 28.99 9.73 38.72
N TYR A 40 28.87 11.00 38.34
CA TYR A 40 28.52 11.45 37.01
C TYR A 40 29.79 11.77 36.23
N ILE A 41 30.06 11.02 35.16
CA ILE A 41 31.21 11.20 34.31
C ILE A 41 30.80 11.99 33.07
N SER A 42 31.27 13.25 32.97
CA SER A 42 30.96 14.16 31.86
C SER A 42 32.08 14.21 30.81
N GLY A 43 31.81 14.89 29.68
CA GLY A 43 32.78 15.10 28.60
C GLY A 43 33.14 13.81 27.84
N LEU A 44 32.25 12.86 27.80
CA LEU A 44 32.34 11.67 26.97
C LEU A 44 31.71 11.95 25.58
N SER A 45 32.35 11.48 24.52
CA SER A 45 31.80 11.59 23.16
C SER A 45 30.62 10.65 22.97
N ALA A 46 29.62 11.07 22.19
CA ALA A 46 28.46 10.27 21.87
C ALA A 46 28.83 8.99 21.08
N GLY A 47 28.08 7.92 21.30
CA GLY A 47 28.20 6.67 20.55
C GLY A 47 29.56 5.96 20.69
N LYS A 48 30.19 6.06 21.84
CA LYS A 48 31.46 5.43 22.13
C LYS A 48 31.35 4.42 23.27
N SER A 49 32.28 3.48 23.31
CA SER A 49 32.52 2.64 24.48
C SER A 49 33.61 3.27 25.30
N TYR A 50 33.46 3.21 26.62
CA TYR A 50 34.45 3.63 27.60
C TYR A 50 34.57 2.56 28.68
N TYR A 51 35.74 2.52 29.30
CA TYR A 51 36.02 1.67 30.45
C TYR A 51 36.15 2.55 31.69
N VAL A 52 35.49 2.14 32.75
CA VAL A 52 35.46 2.88 34.01
C VAL A 52 35.89 1.95 35.14
N GLN A 53 36.73 2.48 36.01
CA GLN A 53 37.12 1.88 37.29
C GLN A 53 36.82 2.87 38.40
N ILE A 54 36.47 2.34 39.55
CA ILE A 54 36.38 3.08 40.80
C ILE A 54 37.55 2.63 41.63
N GLY A 55 38.25 3.59 42.24
CA GLY A 55 39.39 3.33 43.08
C GLY A 55 39.25 3.99 44.44
N THR A 56 39.95 3.46 45.42
CA THR A 56 40.06 3.98 46.77
C THR A 56 41.50 4.24 47.13
N SER A 57 41.76 5.31 47.87
CA SER A 57 43.08 5.61 48.49
C SER A 57 42.86 6.39 49.77
N THR A 58 43.77 6.33 50.70
CA THR A 58 43.82 7.17 51.90
C THR A 58 44.47 8.52 51.62
N THR A 59 45.16 8.65 50.48
CA THR A 59 45.81 9.90 50.05
C THR A 59 44.78 10.84 49.40
N LYS A 60 44.68 12.07 49.90
CA LYS A 60 43.78 13.10 49.39
C LYS A 60 44.42 13.88 48.28
N SER A 61 43.95 13.70 47.02
CA SER A 61 44.44 14.43 45.85
C SER A 61 43.28 14.78 44.90
N SER A 62 43.48 15.72 43.97
CA SER A 62 42.50 16.08 42.94
C SER A 62 42.41 15.01 41.82
N SER A 63 43.50 14.29 41.58
CA SER A 63 43.56 13.11 40.70
C SER A 63 43.94 11.87 41.52
N ALA A 64 43.74 10.67 40.95
CA ALA A 64 44.04 9.44 41.64
C ALA A 64 45.54 9.34 41.91
N PRO A 65 45.96 9.13 43.19
CA PRO A 65 47.33 8.83 43.56
C PRO A 65 47.79 7.46 43.04
N ASP A 66 49.11 7.22 43.07
CA ASP A 66 49.71 5.97 42.60
C ASP A 66 49.29 4.76 43.47
N ASP A 67 49.00 5.01 44.76
CA ASP A 67 48.53 4.00 45.71
C ASP A 67 47.06 3.63 45.56
N THR A 68 46.33 4.17 44.56
CA THR A 68 44.89 3.92 44.39
C THR A 68 44.64 2.46 44.01
N ALA A 69 43.84 1.79 44.87
CA ALA A 69 43.39 0.42 44.62
C ALA A 69 42.16 0.49 43.68
N TRP A 70 42.31 -0.01 42.46
CA TRP A 70 41.30 0.06 41.39
C TRP A 70 40.42 -1.20 41.36
N SER A 71 39.13 -1.02 41.17
CA SER A 71 38.17 -2.09 40.89
C SER A 71 38.43 -2.74 39.52
N LYS A 72 37.76 -3.85 39.23
CA LYS A 72 37.66 -4.36 37.85
C LYS A 72 37.03 -3.29 36.96
N ALA A 73 37.58 -3.18 35.73
CA ALA A 73 37.01 -2.29 34.71
C ALA A 73 35.60 -2.75 34.29
N ILE A 74 34.73 -1.79 34.15
CA ILE A 74 33.39 -1.98 33.54
C ILE A 74 33.33 -1.21 32.23
N GLU A 75 32.79 -1.85 31.18
CA GLU A 75 32.46 -1.16 29.94
C GLU A 75 31.16 -0.41 30.10
N VAL A 76 31.14 0.86 29.74
CA VAL A 76 29.97 1.71 29.62
C VAL A 76 29.86 2.23 28.20
N VAL A 77 28.67 2.41 27.68
CA VAL A 77 28.45 2.94 26.34
C VAL A 77 27.64 4.23 26.45
N THR A 78 28.02 5.20 25.63
CA THR A 78 27.29 6.46 25.53
C THR A 78 26.21 6.36 24.45
N VAL A 79 25.17 7.17 24.58
CA VAL A 79 24.09 7.27 23.61
C VAL A 79 24.64 7.70 22.26
N PRO A 80 24.32 7.00 21.15
CA PRO A 80 24.75 7.42 19.81
C PRO A 80 23.92 8.61 19.30
N GLU A 81 24.32 9.14 18.14
CA GLU A 81 23.52 10.12 17.40
C GLU A 81 22.16 9.53 17.03
N GLN A 82 21.16 10.40 16.89
CA GLN A 82 19.83 9.96 16.48
C GLN A 82 19.74 9.64 14.99
N VAL A 83 18.80 8.79 14.61
CA VAL A 83 18.45 8.56 13.20
C VAL A 83 17.76 9.79 12.62
N VAL A 84 18.22 10.27 11.47
CA VAL A 84 17.63 11.40 10.78
C VAL A 84 16.34 10.97 10.07
N SER A 85 15.19 11.55 10.40
CA SER A 85 13.87 11.15 9.89
C SER A 85 13.78 11.14 8.37
N ASN A 86 14.30 12.14 7.68
CA ASN A 86 14.26 12.22 6.21
C ASN A 86 15.16 11.20 5.51
N SER A 87 16.04 10.51 6.25
CA SER A 87 16.85 9.41 5.72
C SER A 87 16.10 8.08 5.65
N VAL A 88 14.97 7.94 6.38
CA VAL A 88 14.20 6.70 6.41
C VAL A 88 13.42 6.55 5.10
N LYS A 89 13.63 5.42 4.43
CA LYS A 89 13.06 5.11 3.12
C LYS A 89 12.38 3.74 3.13
N GLN A 90 11.21 3.65 2.53
CA GLN A 90 10.60 2.36 2.24
C GLN A 90 11.23 1.78 0.98
N THR A 91 11.95 0.68 1.10
CA THR A 91 12.69 0.01 0.01
C THR A 91 11.96 -1.18 -0.58
N GLY A 92 10.95 -1.69 0.14
CA GLY A 92 10.16 -2.83 -0.33
C GLY A 92 8.79 -2.90 0.33
N ALA A 93 7.87 -3.62 -0.33
CA ALA A 93 6.56 -3.95 0.19
C ALA A 93 6.12 -5.33 -0.30
N GLY A 94 5.55 -6.13 0.61
CA GLY A 94 4.83 -7.36 0.34
C GLY A 94 3.38 -7.26 0.82
N THR A 95 2.60 -8.30 0.70
CA THR A 95 1.18 -8.32 1.11
C THR A 95 0.98 -8.13 2.61
N THR A 96 1.98 -8.53 3.42
CA THR A 96 2.00 -8.45 4.89
C THR A 96 3.36 -8.01 5.42
N SER A 97 4.16 -7.32 4.61
CA SER A 97 5.50 -6.87 5.01
C SER A 97 5.87 -5.55 4.36
N ILE A 98 6.73 -4.80 5.05
CA ILE A 98 7.44 -3.63 4.53
C ILE A 98 8.93 -3.78 4.78
N SER A 99 9.75 -3.21 3.91
CA SER A 99 11.19 -3.09 4.13
C SER A 99 11.54 -1.61 4.24
N LEU A 100 12.32 -1.28 5.26
CA LEU A 100 12.81 0.06 5.53
C LEU A 100 14.33 0.06 5.51
N SER A 101 14.92 1.19 5.13
CA SER A 101 16.34 1.49 5.32
C SER A 101 16.49 2.95 5.71
N TRP A 102 17.61 3.28 6.36
CA TRP A 102 17.95 4.62 6.81
C TRP A 102 19.45 4.86 6.77
N GLN A 103 19.85 6.10 6.89
CA GLN A 103 21.26 6.44 7.03
C GLN A 103 21.77 5.96 8.41
N ALA A 104 22.91 5.30 8.45
CA ALA A 104 23.51 4.85 9.70
C ALA A 104 23.77 6.06 10.61
N ALA A 105 23.32 5.98 11.86
CA ALA A 105 23.58 6.98 12.87
C ALA A 105 25.01 6.83 13.41
N SER A 106 25.72 7.93 13.58
CA SER A 106 27.09 7.92 14.09
C SER A 106 27.15 7.29 15.49
N GLY A 107 28.06 6.35 15.67
CA GLY A 107 28.25 5.65 16.92
C GLY A 107 27.26 4.52 17.22
N ALA A 108 26.24 4.31 16.41
CA ALA A 108 25.28 3.22 16.58
C ALA A 108 25.85 1.88 16.08
N ASN A 109 25.54 0.78 16.80
CA ASN A 109 25.78 -0.59 16.36
C ASN A 109 24.52 -1.45 16.36
N CYS A 110 23.40 -0.87 16.79
CA CYS A 110 22.06 -1.48 16.71
C CYS A 110 20.97 -0.40 16.61
N TYR A 111 19.75 -0.82 16.34
CA TYR A 111 18.59 0.04 16.23
C TYR A 111 17.37 -0.63 16.85
N LYS A 112 16.55 0.12 17.56
CA LYS A 112 15.23 -0.28 18.02
C LYS A 112 14.18 0.45 17.21
N LEU A 113 13.23 -0.27 16.64
CA LEU A 113 12.14 0.29 15.85
C LEU A 113 10.81 0.07 16.57
N THR A 114 9.95 1.08 16.55
CA THR A 114 8.53 0.93 16.82
C THR A 114 7.78 0.83 15.49
N CYS A 115 6.73 0.00 15.43
CA CYS A 115 5.90 -0.13 14.25
C CYS A 115 4.44 -0.30 14.66
N TYR A 116 3.56 0.59 14.20
CA TYR A 116 2.13 0.53 14.45
C TYR A 116 1.33 0.97 13.22
N GLN A 117 0.07 0.53 13.14
CA GLN A 117 -0.80 0.86 12.03
C GLN A 117 -1.14 2.36 12.07
N SER A 118 -1.06 3.06 10.95
CA SER A 118 -1.46 4.47 10.85
C SER A 118 -2.91 4.65 11.26
N GLY A 119 -3.16 5.64 12.12
CA GLY A 119 -4.47 5.91 12.71
C GLY A 119 -4.75 5.15 14.01
N THR A 120 -3.78 4.40 14.54
CA THR A 120 -3.84 3.80 15.89
C THR A 120 -2.84 4.46 16.84
N SER A 121 -2.93 4.17 18.15
CA SER A 121 -1.98 4.66 19.14
C SER A 121 -0.63 3.95 19.03
N GLU A 122 0.46 4.67 19.30
CA GLU A 122 1.82 4.11 19.45
C GLU A 122 1.93 3.10 20.60
N ASN A 123 1.06 3.19 21.61
CA ASN A 123 1.00 2.22 22.70
C ASN A 123 0.76 0.77 22.24
N ASN A 124 0.27 0.61 21.00
CA ASN A 124 0.08 -0.70 20.37
C ASN A 124 1.23 -1.06 19.40
N ALA A 125 2.36 -0.36 19.48
CA ALA A 125 3.49 -0.61 18.60
C ALA A 125 4.18 -1.94 18.92
N SER A 126 4.55 -2.65 17.86
CA SER A 126 5.51 -3.75 17.97
C SER A 126 6.93 -3.18 18.01
N GLU A 127 7.77 -3.68 18.89
CA GLU A 127 9.19 -3.33 18.93
C GLU A 127 10.02 -4.37 18.16
N ILE A 128 10.98 -3.88 17.41
CA ILE A 128 11.86 -4.70 16.57
C ILE A 128 13.30 -4.20 16.76
N VAL A 129 14.24 -5.11 16.94
CA VAL A 129 15.66 -4.77 17.03
C VAL A 129 16.40 -5.22 15.77
N SER A 130 17.26 -4.37 15.23
CA SER A 130 18.11 -4.66 14.09
C SER A 130 19.56 -4.26 14.37
N LYS A 131 20.52 -5.10 13.96
CA LYS A 131 21.96 -4.77 13.96
C LYS A 131 22.39 -4.05 12.67
N LYS A 132 21.46 -3.83 11.73
CA LYS A 132 21.71 -3.16 10.45
C LYS A 132 20.84 -1.92 10.35
N ASN A 133 21.27 -0.95 9.55
CA ASN A 133 20.47 0.23 9.20
C ASN A 133 19.37 -0.08 8.15
N SER A 134 18.82 -1.27 8.24
CA SER A 134 17.69 -1.75 7.43
C SER A 134 16.94 -2.87 8.17
N VAL A 135 15.66 -3.02 7.84
CA VAL A 135 14.81 -4.07 8.41
C VAL A 135 13.71 -4.48 7.45
N LYS A 136 13.29 -5.74 7.51
CA LYS A 136 12.05 -6.22 6.93
C LYS A 136 11.07 -6.54 8.05
N ILE A 137 9.99 -5.78 8.15
CA ILE A 137 8.91 -5.98 9.12
C ILE A 137 7.87 -6.88 8.48
N THR A 138 7.48 -7.96 9.16
CA THR A 138 6.54 -8.99 8.68
C THR A 138 5.33 -9.11 9.60
N GLY A 139 4.34 -9.93 9.24
CA GLY A 139 3.13 -10.12 10.06
C GLY A 139 2.14 -8.96 10.01
N LEU A 140 2.32 -8.03 9.09
CA LEU A 140 1.50 -6.83 9.00
C LEU A 140 0.11 -7.11 8.41
N LYS A 141 -0.87 -6.31 8.80
CA LYS A 141 -2.24 -6.39 8.27
C LYS A 141 -2.26 -6.00 6.79
N LYS A 142 -2.93 -6.80 5.97
CA LYS A 142 -3.12 -6.53 4.53
C LYS A 142 -3.79 -5.18 4.30
N ASN A 143 -3.45 -4.52 3.19
CA ASN A 143 -4.05 -3.26 2.74
C ASN A 143 -4.00 -2.12 3.77
N SER A 144 -2.92 -2.06 4.56
CA SER A 144 -2.74 -1.10 5.66
C SER A 144 -1.48 -0.27 5.48
N ARG A 145 -1.45 0.88 6.15
CA ARG A 145 -0.29 1.76 6.26
C ARG A 145 0.27 1.73 7.67
N TYR A 146 1.55 2.01 7.80
CA TYR A 146 2.29 1.92 9.04
C TYR A 146 3.18 3.14 9.24
N GLN A 147 3.47 3.40 10.51
CA GLN A 147 4.33 4.47 10.98
C GLN A 147 5.06 4.04 12.25
N GLY A 148 6.05 4.81 12.67
CA GLY A 148 6.80 4.55 13.89
C GLY A 148 8.10 5.32 13.96
N HIS A 149 8.94 4.95 14.93
CA HIS A 149 10.22 5.57 15.18
C HIS A 149 11.35 4.56 15.09
N ILE A 150 12.55 5.04 14.80
CA ILE A 150 13.78 4.26 14.73
C ILE A 150 14.81 4.91 15.66
N TYR A 151 15.09 4.27 16.76
CA TYR A 151 16.04 4.72 17.78
C TYR A 151 17.40 4.08 17.52
N ALA A 152 18.44 4.89 17.37
CA ALA A 152 19.79 4.41 17.32
C ALA A 152 20.23 3.91 18.69
N GLY A 153 20.95 2.81 18.73
CA GLY A 153 21.45 2.20 19.96
C GLY A 153 22.93 1.81 19.85
N ARG A 154 23.59 1.79 21.00
CA ARG A 154 24.90 1.20 21.16
C ARG A 154 24.87 0.16 22.25
N THR A 155 25.23 -1.06 21.90
CA THR A 155 25.30 -2.20 22.81
C THR A 155 26.76 -2.42 23.20
N SER A 156 27.03 -2.56 24.51
CA SER A 156 28.34 -2.96 25.06
C SER A 156 28.63 -4.44 24.82
N SER A 157 29.85 -4.86 25.06
CA SER A 157 30.27 -6.28 25.05
C SER A 157 29.51 -7.13 26.10
N THR A 158 29.03 -6.50 27.16
CA THR A 158 28.27 -7.16 28.25
C THR A 158 26.75 -7.21 27.96
N GLY A 159 26.30 -6.68 26.82
CA GLY A 159 24.88 -6.73 26.40
C GLY A 159 24.03 -5.53 26.83
N TYR A 160 24.55 -4.59 27.61
CA TYR A 160 23.82 -3.35 27.94
C TYR A 160 23.73 -2.45 26.69
N THR A 161 22.54 -1.89 26.46
CA THR A 161 22.29 -1.01 25.30
C THR A 161 21.80 0.37 25.76
N ALA A 162 22.50 1.41 25.31
CA ALA A 162 22.04 2.81 25.41
C ALA A 162 21.38 3.24 24.10
N TYR A 163 20.11 3.63 24.18
CA TYR A 163 19.35 4.14 23.04
C TYR A 163 19.26 5.66 23.04
N ALA A 164 19.27 6.28 21.87
CA ALA A 164 18.95 7.68 21.69
C ALA A 164 17.54 7.97 22.24
N THR A 165 17.36 9.11 22.88
CA THR A 165 16.08 9.52 23.51
C THR A 165 15.03 9.93 22.49
N SER A 166 15.46 10.31 21.27
CA SER A 166 14.59 10.57 20.11
C SER A 166 14.96 9.69 18.94
N GLY A 167 13.99 9.34 18.12
CA GLY A 167 14.16 8.46 16.97
C GLY A 167 13.78 9.12 15.65
N GLY A 168 14.32 8.62 14.56
CA GLY A 168 13.92 8.98 13.21
C GLY A 168 12.48 8.52 12.95
N TYR A 169 11.57 9.46 12.70
CA TYR A 169 10.17 9.15 12.40
C TYR A 169 9.99 8.70 10.96
N TYR A 170 9.17 7.68 10.74
CA TYR A 170 8.67 7.30 9.42
C TYR A 170 7.14 7.21 9.43
N SER A 171 6.53 7.58 8.31
CA SER A 171 5.08 7.53 8.14
C SER A 171 4.70 7.05 6.74
N ASN A 172 3.42 6.71 6.56
CA ASN A 172 2.85 6.30 5.28
C ASN A 172 3.53 5.11 4.58
N SER A 173 4.37 4.37 5.29
CA SER A 173 4.89 3.09 4.79
C SER A 173 3.73 2.10 4.62
N ALA A 174 3.65 1.41 3.49
CA ALA A 174 2.49 0.60 3.17
C ALA A 174 2.87 -0.80 2.66
N VAL A 175 2.08 -1.79 3.06
CA VAL A 175 2.08 -3.11 2.39
C VAL A 175 1.52 -2.98 0.98
N THR A 176 1.79 -3.95 0.09
CA THR A 176 1.17 -3.92 -1.24
C THR A 176 -0.35 -3.98 -1.12
N PRO A 177 -1.09 -3.23 -1.97
CA PRO A 177 -2.55 -3.28 -1.98
C PRO A 177 -3.05 -4.70 -2.27
N THR A 178 -4.15 -5.07 -1.67
CA THR A 178 -4.86 -6.30 -2.03
C THR A 178 -5.44 -6.20 -3.43
N LYS A 179 -5.85 -7.34 -4.00
CA LYS A 179 -6.57 -7.42 -5.27
C LYS A 179 -7.72 -6.41 -5.29
N ILE A 180 -7.77 -5.59 -6.33
CA ILE A 180 -8.82 -4.58 -6.49
C ILE A 180 -10.15 -5.28 -6.82
N THR A 181 -11.21 -4.84 -6.14
CA THR A 181 -12.57 -5.37 -6.31
C THR A 181 -13.55 -4.25 -6.67
N GLY A 182 -14.75 -4.61 -7.13
CA GLY A 182 -15.79 -3.63 -7.46
C GLY A 182 -15.46 -2.78 -8.69
N VAL A 183 -14.63 -3.28 -9.61
CA VAL A 183 -14.35 -2.57 -10.86
C VAL A 183 -15.61 -2.56 -11.71
N GLU A 184 -16.08 -1.37 -12.05
CA GLU A 184 -17.28 -1.15 -12.87
C GLU A 184 -17.09 0.00 -13.86
N ASN A 185 -17.85 -0.04 -14.95
CA ASN A 185 -17.95 1.07 -15.89
C ASN A 185 -19.16 1.92 -15.48
N THR A 186 -18.90 3.08 -14.91
CA THR A 186 -19.96 3.94 -14.33
C THR A 186 -20.60 4.85 -15.34
N ALA A 187 -19.86 5.28 -16.37
CA ALA A 187 -20.41 6.16 -17.39
C ALA A 187 -19.64 6.02 -18.72
N PHE A 188 -20.36 6.35 -19.78
CA PHE A 188 -19.84 6.52 -21.11
C PHE A 188 -20.36 7.83 -21.70
N TYR A 189 -19.47 8.73 -22.10
CA TYR A 189 -19.83 10.02 -22.68
C TYR A 189 -19.38 10.10 -24.14
N PRO A 190 -20.29 9.84 -25.10
CA PRO A 190 -19.98 9.83 -26.52
C PRO A 190 -19.39 11.17 -27.02
N ALA A 191 -19.97 12.29 -26.57
CA ALA A 191 -19.57 13.64 -26.98
C ALA A 191 -18.11 13.95 -26.61
N SER A 192 -17.63 13.47 -25.47
CA SER A 192 -16.23 13.65 -25.01
C SER A 192 -15.31 12.47 -25.32
N ASN A 193 -15.80 11.47 -26.06
CA ASN A 193 -15.07 10.23 -26.33
C ASN A 193 -14.43 9.63 -25.07
N ALA A 194 -15.15 9.56 -23.97
CA ALA A 194 -14.66 9.10 -22.69
C ALA A 194 -15.50 7.97 -22.10
N ALA A 195 -14.81 7.00 -21.47
CA ALA A 195 -15.37 6.00 -20.61
C ALA A 195 -14.85 6.20 -19.18
N TYR A 196 -15.70 6.02 -18.20
CA TYR A 196 -15.39 6.19 -16.78
C TYR A 196 -15.50 4.85 -16.08
N PHE A 197 -14.52 4.59 -15.22
CA PHE A 197 -14.44 3.39 -14.41
C PHE A 197 -14.20 3.78 -12.96
N GLU A 198 -14.77 3.01 -12.06
CA GLU A 198 -14.58 3.15 -10.62
C GLU A 198 -14.33 1.78 -10.00
N TRP A 199 -13.76 1.76 -8.83
CA TRP A 199 -13.52 0.56 -8.06
C TRP A 199 -13.43 0.85 -6.56
N LYS A 200 -13.45 -0.21 -5.76
CA LYS A 200 -13.31 -0.07 -4.31
C LYS A 200 -11.88 0.39 -3.98
N LYS A 201 -11.76 1.52 -3.30
CA LYS A 201 -10.48 2.11 -2.88
C LYS A 201 -9.68 1.13 -2.00
N ALA A 202 -8.39 0.99 -2.29
CA ALA A 202 -7.46 0.25 -1.45
C ALA A 202 -6.68 1.22 -0.56
N ASN A 203 -6.75 1.06 0.77
CA ASN A 203 -6.15 2.00 1.74
C ASN A 203 -4.61 2.07 1.63
N ALA A 204 -3.96 0.97 1.28
CA ALA A 204 -2.51 0.92 1.10
C ALA A 204 -2.05 1.56 -0.22
N ALA A 205 -2.92 1.78 -1.22
CA ALA A 205 -2.52 2.24 -2.53
C ALA A 205 -2.05 3.71 -2.53
N ASN A 206 -0.93 3.96 -3.21
CA ASN A 206 -0.52 5.30 -3.63
C ASN A 206 -1.14 5.68 -4.98
N GLY A 207 -1.57 4.70 -5.75
CA GLY A 207 -2.23 4.87 -7.03
C GLY A 207 -2.57 3.52 -7.67
N TYR A 208 -3.08 3.57 -8.88
CA TYR A 208 -3.53 2.39 -9.62
C TYR A 208 -2.94 2.37 -11.01
N GLU A 209 -2.64 1.17 -11.50
CA GLU A 209 -2.29 0.89 -12.88
C GLU A 209 -3.44 0.15 -13.55
N TYR A 210 -3.70 0.47 -14.81
CA TYR A 210 -4.73 -0.19 -15.60
C TYR A 210 -4.21 -0.65 -16.96
N ILE A 211 -4.84 -1.69 -17.50
CA ILE A 211 -4.61 -2.17 -18.85
C ILE A 211 -5.96 -2.47 -19.51
N ILE A 212 -6.14 -1.99 -20.73
CA ILE A 212 -7.31 -2.30 -21.57
C ILE A 212 -6.86 -3.16 -22.76
N TYR A 213 -7.55 -4.27 -22.95
CA TYR A 213 -7.35 -5.20 -24.06
C TYR A 213 -8.60 -5.25 -24.94
N ASP A 214 -8.37 -5.54 -26.22
CA ASP A 214 -9.47 -5.91 -27.11
C ASP A 214 -9.89 -7.38 -26.88
N ASN A 215 -10.88 -7.84 -27.64
CA ASN A 215 -11.39 -9.20 -27.55
C ASN A 215 -10.38 -10.28 -28.00
N SER A 216 -9.33 -9.90 -28.71
CA SER A 216 -8.22 -10.76 -29.14
C SER A 216 -7.03 -10.71 -28.16
N LYS A 217 -7.21 -10.11 -26.98
CA LYS A 217 -6.17 -9.87 -25.95
C LYS A 217 -5.04 -8.95 -26.38
N LYS A 218 -5.22 -8.18 -27.48
CA LYS A 218 -4.28 -7.12 -27.88
C LYS A 218 -4.44 -5.94 -26.91
N LYS A 219 -3.33 -5.46 -26.35
CA LYS A 219 -3.31 -4.26 -25.50
C LYS A 219 -3.63 -3.01 -26.35
N ILE A 220 -4.62 -2.25 -25.91
CA ILE A 220 -5.08 -1.00 -26.56
C ILE A 220 -4.62 0.21 -25.75
N TYR A 221 -4.76 0.17 -24.44
CA TYR A 221 -4.34 1.21 -23.51
C TYR A 221 -3.67 0.61 -22.30
N SER A 222 -2.75 1.34 -21.72
CA SER A 222 -2.26 1.13 -20.35
C SER A 222 -1.85 2.48 -19.76
N GLY A 223 -1.87 2.59 -18.47
CA GLY A 223 -1.46 3.80 -17.76
C GLY A 223 -1.66 3.66 -16.26
N SER A 224 -1.43 4.75 -15.57
CA SER A 224 -1.66 4.86 -14.14
C SER A 224 -2.56 6.05 -13.84
N CYS A 225 -3.27 5.98 -12.72
CA CYS A 225 -4.04 7.08 -12.16
C CYS A 225 -3.75 7.20 -10.66
N THR A 226 -4.16 8.33 -10.09
CA THR A 226 -3.96 8.65 -8.69
C THR A 226 -4.80 7.77 -7.76
N SER A 227 -4.75 8.03 -6.47
CA SER A 227 -5.45 7.27 -5.42
C SER A 227 -6.98 7.46 -5.37
N SER A 228 -7.57 8.20 -6.31
CA SER A 228 -9.02 8.49 -6.36
C SER A 228 -9.90 7.27 -6.60
N ALA A 229 -9.33 6.12 -6.96
CA ALA A 229 -10.06 4.89 -7.28
C ALA A 229 -11.06 5.06 -8.44
N SER A 230 -10.80 6.00 -9.33
CA SER A 230 -11.57 6.30 -10.53
C SER A 230 -10.64 6.56 -11.72
N LEU A 231 -11.15 6.34 -12.91
CA LEU A 231 -10.36 6.44 -14.15
C LEU A 231 -11.25 6.97 -15.28
N ARG A 232 -10.78 8.02 -15.93
CA ARG A 232 -11.31 8.48 -17.21
C ARG A 232 -10.39 8.00 -18.33
N VAL A 233 -10.91 7.26 -19.30
CA VAL A 233 -10.15 6.76 -20.45
C VAL A 233 -10.72 7.33 -21.73
N SER A 234 -9.84 7.83 -22.62
CA SER A 234 -10.23 8.16 -23.99
C SER A 234 -10.69 6.91 -24.74
N THR A 235 -11.78 7.02 -25.48
CA THR A 235 -12.32 5.93 -26.28
C THR A 235 -11.99 6.04 -27.78
N ASN A 236 -11.10 6.96 -28.19
CA ASN A 236 -10.78 7.21 -29.59
C ASN A 236 -10.25 5.95 -30.31
N LYS A 237 -9.41 5.16 -29.65
CA LYS A 237 -8.89 3.90 -30.22
C LYS A 237 -9.84 2.72 -30.07
N LEU A 238 -10.98 2.88 -29.39
CA LEU A 238 -11.97 1.84 -29.23
C LEU A 238 -12.94 1.86 -30.42
N LYS A 239 -13.16 0.70 -31.03
CA LYS A 239 -14.16 0.51 -32.07
C LYS A 239 -15.54 0.29 -31.45
N LYS A 240 -16.59 0.79 -32.12
CA LYS A 240 -17.98 0.45 -31.81
C LYS A 240 -18.21 -1.06 -32.04
N GLU A 241 -19.28 -1.59 -31.51
CA GLU A 241 -19.72 -2.94 -31.76
C GLU A 241 -18.67 -4.03 -31.38
N GLN A 242 -17.91 -3.74 -30.31
CA GLN A 242 -16.88 -4.65 -29.79
C GLN A 242 -16.83 -4.58 -28.26
N PHE A 243 -16.65 -5.74 -27.61
CA PHE A 243 -16.32 -5.81 -26.20
C PHE A 243 -14.80 -5.65 -25.99
N TYR A 244 -14.46 -4.98 -24.91
CA TYR A 244 -13.10 -4.77 -24.39
C TYR A 244 -13.01 -5.31 -22.99
N GLN A 245 -11.79 -5.46 -22.49
CA GLN A 245 -11.47 -5.96 -21.18
C GLN A 245 -10.62 -4.91 -20.46
N ILE A 246 -10.95 -4.59 -19.21
CA ILE A 246 -10.10 -3.78 -18.35
C ILE A 246 -9.71 -4.57 -17.10
N LYS A 247 -8.47 -4.42 -16.66
CA LYS A 247 -7.94 -4.85 -15.37
C LYS A 247 -7.29 -3.66 -14.68
N VAL A 248 -7.36 -3.65 -13.37
CA VAL A 248 -6.78 -2.61 -12.50
C VAL A 248 -6.01 -3.27 -11.37
N ARG A 249 -4.86 -2.71 -10.99
CA ARG A 249 -4.15 -3.09 -9.76
C ARG A 249 -3.67 -1.85 -9.02
N GLY A 250 -3.60 -1.93 -7.70
CA GLY A 250 -2.99 -0.89 -6.88
C GLY A 250 -1.48 -1.03 -6.83
N TYR A 251 -0.78 0.08 -6.53
CA TYR A 251 0.65 0.07 -6.26
C TYR A 251 1.01 0.95 -5.06
N VAL A 252 2.18 0.67 -4.48
CA VAL A 252 2.85 1.47 -3.47
C VAL A 252 4.14 2.02 -4.09
N ASN A 253 4.40 3.31 -3.89
CA ASN A 253 5.67 3.92 -4.27
C ASN A 253 6.76 3.48 -3.29
N LEU A 254 7.90 3.08 -3.83
CA LEU A 254 9.10 2.78 -3.09
C LEU A 254 10.14 3.87 -3.33
N SER A 255 11.19 3.88 -2.52
CA SER A 255 12.39 4.68 -2.81
C SER A 255 12.94 4.33 -4.20
N ASN A 256 13.69 5.25 -4.81
CA ASN A 256 14.27 5.12 -6.16
C ASN A 256 13.21 5.04 -7.28
N ASN A 257 12.05 5.68 -7.10
CA ASN A 257 10.96 5.72 -8.10
C ASN A 257 10.42 4.34 -8.52
N LYS A 258 10.72 3.29 -7.77
CA LYS A 258 10.16 1.96 -7.98
C LYS A 258 8.74 1.86 -7.42
N LYS A 259 7.99 0.88 -7.91
CA LYS A 259 6.63 0.57 -7.43
C LYS A 259 6.55 -0.88 -7.01
N ALA A 260 5.86 -1.14 -5.90
CA ALA A 260 5.43 -2.49 -5.53
C ALA A 260 3.95 -2.64 -5.87
N TYR A 261 3.62 -3.63 -6.67
CA TYR A 261 2.28 -3.84 -7.20
C TYR A 261 1.52 -4.91 -6.43
N GLY A 262 0.22 -4.65 -6.22
CA GLY A 262 -0.74 -5.67 -5.83
C GLY A 262 -1.17 -6.55 -7.00
N GLU A 263 -2.05 -7.50 -6.72
CA GLU A 263 -2.65 -8.36 -7.74
C GLU A 263 -3.60 -7.59 -8.65
N TRP A 264 -3.69 -8.05 -9.92
CA TRP A 264 -4.68 -7.54 -10.85
C TRP A 264 -6.10 -7.90 -10.41
N SER A 265 -7.04 -6.97 -10.61
CA SER A 265 -8.47 -7.22 -10.45
C SER A 265 -8.96 -8.35 -11.37
N ASP A 266 -10.15 -8.84 -11.10
CA ASP A 266 -10.90 -9.58 -12.10
C ASP A 266 -11.13 -8.72 -13.34
N VAL A 267 -11.33 -9.38 -14.48
CA VAL A 267 -11.61 -8.70 -15.74
C VAL A 267 -13.02 -8.10 -15.70
N LEU A 268 -13.13 -6.81 -15.97
CA LEU A 268 -14.39 -6.18 -16.36
C LEU A 268 -14.48 -6.15 -17.88
N TYR A 269 -15.60 -6.63 -18.45
CA TYR A 269 -15.91 -6.46 -19.85
C TYR A 269 -16.83 -5.25 -20.04
N PHE A 270 -16.51 -4.42 -21.02
CA PHE A 270 -17.28 -3.24 -21.40
C PHE A 270 -17.27 -3.06 -22.91
N ALA A 271 -18.14 -2.25 -23.44
CA ALA A 271 -18.17 -1.89 -24.87
C ALA A 271 -18.24 -0.36 -25.02
N LYS A 272 -17.56 0.14 -26.05
CA LYS A 272 -17.72 1.54 -26.44
C LYS A 272 -19.08 1.68 -27.09
N ASP A 273 -19.89 2.63 -26.63
CA ASP A 273 -21.16 3.05 -27.20
C ASP A 273 -22.06 1.89 -27.71
N PRO A 274 -23.21 1.76 -27.15
CA PRO A 274 -24.16 0.73 -27.53
C PRO A 274 -24.80 0.91 -28.93
N SER A 275 -24.41 1.88 -29.76
CA SER A 275 -25.06 2.08 -31.06
C SER A 275 -24.80 0.93 -32.03
N TYR A 276 -25.62 -0.10 -31.97
CA TYR A 276 -25.73 -1.04 -33.09
C TYR A 276 -26.34 -0.30 -34.29
N LYS A 277 -25.80 -0.50 -35.46
CA LYS A 277 -26.58 -0.18 -36.66
C LYS A 277 -27.77 -1.15 -36.68
N LEU A 278 -28.94 -0.62 -36.36
CA LEU A 278 -30.18 -1.35 -36.39
C LEU A 278 -30.98 -0.90 -37.61
N SER A 279 -31.36 -1.81 -38.45
CA SER A 279 -32.39 -1.58 -39.44
C SER A 279 -33.73 -2.18 -38.97
N VAL A 280 -34.79 -1.42 -39.15
CA VAL A 280 -36.12 -1.84 -38.71
C VAL A 280 -37.06 -1.67 -39.85
N LYS A 281 -37.88 -2.72 -40.05
CA LYS A 281 -39.02 -2.65 -40.94
C LYS A 281 -40.27 -2.87 -40.09
N THR A 282 -41.20 -1.93 -40.14
CA THR A 282 -42.49 -2.06 -39.49
C THR A 282 -43.54 -2.34 -40.58
N SER A 283 -44.52 -3.15 -40.22
CA SER A 283 -45.74 -3.36 -40.98
C SER A 283 -46.89 -3.58 -40.00
N LYS A 284 -48.11 -3.55 -40.46
CA LYS A 284 -49.27 -3.76 -39.61
C LYS A 284 -49.05 -4.94 -38.65
N LYS A 285 -49.00 -4.66 -37.34
CA LYS A 285 -48.82 -5.65 -36.24
C LYS A 285 -47.47 -6.40 -36.21
N LYS A 286 -46.37 -5.86 -36.84
CA LYS A 286 -45.09 -6.52 -36.86
C LYS A 286 -43.92 -5.54 -36.83
N ILE A 287 -42.89 -5.83 -36.01
CA ILE A 287 -41.59 -5.14 -36.02
C ILE A 287 -40.51 -6.17 -36.39
N GLN A 288 -39.77 -5.94 -37.45
CA GLN A 288 -38.62 -6.75 -37.88
C GLN A 288 -37.36 -5.96 -37.55
N LEU A 289 -36.46 -6.58 -36.78
CA LEU A 289 -35.19 -6.01 -36.32
C LEU A 289 -34.03 -6.75 -37.01
N ASN A 290 -33.07 -6.00 -37.54
CA ASN A 290 -31.79 -6.52 -37.96
C ASN A 290 -30.73 -5.61 -37.36
N TRP A 291 -29.75 -6.21 -36.66
CA TRP A 291 -28.66 -5.44 -36.01
C TRP A 291 -27.30 -5.96 -36.45
N LYS A 292 -26.31 -5.08 -36.37
CA LYS A 292 -24.93 -5.46 -36.68
C LYS A 292 -24.35 -6.30 -35.54
N LYS A 293 -23.59 -7.34 -35.90
CA LYS A 293 -22.94 -8.23 -34.95
C LYS A 293 -21.98 -7.49 -34.05
N VAL A 294 -22.09 -7.68 -32.74
CA VAL A 294 -21.13 -7.18 -31.72
C VAL A 294 -20.02 -8.21 -31.53
N LYS A 295 -18.78 -7.84 -31.84
CA LYS A 295 -17.62 -8.73 -31.70
C LYS A 295 -17.41 -9.06 -30.21
N GLY A 296 -17.36 -10.35 -29.91
CA GLY A 296 -17.21 -10.85 -28.52
C GLY A 296 -18.52 -11.04 -27.76
N ALA A 297 -19.67 -10.67 -28.30
CA ALA A 297 -20.95 -11.03 -27.69
C ALA A 297 -21.16 -12.54 -27.68
N SER A 298 -21.74 -13.05 -26.59
CA SER A 298 -22.16 -14.44 -26.43
C SER A 298 -23.58 -14.66 -26.92
N ASN A 299 -24.45 -13.70 -26.66
CA ASN A 299 -25.87 -13.73 -27.08
C ASN A 299 -26.46 -12.33 -27.12
N TYR A 300 -27.67 -12.24 -27.67
CA TYR A 300 -28.52 -11.04 -27.68
C TYR A 300 -29.85 -11.38 -27.02
N THR A 301 -30.36 -10.48 -26.17
CA THR A 301 -31.70 -10.59 -25.63
C THR A 301 -32.50 -9.38 -26.06
N VAL A 302 -33.65 -9.62 -26.69
CA VAL A 302 -34.54 -8.59 -27.16
C VAL A 302 -35.74 -8.49 -26.23
N TYR A 303 -36.14 -7.27 -25.92
CA TYR A 303 -37.29 -6.94 -25.08
C TYR A 303 -38.15 -5.90 -25.80
N ILE A 304 -39.43 -5.84 -25.42
CA ILE A 304 -40.39 -4.85 -25.88
C ILE A 304 -41.20 -4.29 -24.71
N SER A 305 -41.52 -3.00 -24.77
CA SER A 305 -42.42 -2.34 -23.83
C SER A 305 -43.38 -1.37 -24.55
N ASP A 306 -44.46 -1.03 -23.95
CA ASP A 306 -45.34 0.08 -24.32
C ASP A 306 -45.09 1.34 -23.47
N LYS A 307 -44.10 1.30 -22.57
CA LYS A 307 -43.60 2.42 -21.75
C LYS A 307 -42.08 2.59 -21.99
N GLN A 308 -41.64 3.84 -22.06
CA GLN A 308 -40.23 4.16 -22.40
C GLN A 308 -39.24 3.56 -21.42
N ASN A 309 -39.45 3.72 -20.14
CA ASN A 309 -38.45 3.43 -19.12
C ASN A 309 -38.78 2.21 -18.23
N SER A 310 -39.89 1.51 -18.50
CA SER A 310 -40.34 0.41 -17.65
C SER A 310 -41.16 -0.64 -18.44
N GLY A 311 -41.58 -1.72 -17.78
CA GLY A 311 -42.47 -2.70 -18.35
C GLY A 311 -41.93 -3.57 -19.48
N TYR A 312 -40.62 -3.65 -19.67
CA TYR A 312 -40.01 -4.43 -20.73
C TYR A 312 -40.21 -5.92 -20.55
N LYS A 313 -40.88 -6.53 -21.52
CA LYS A 313 -41.15 -7.99 -21.62
C LYS A 313 -40.17 -8.62 -22.61
N LYS A 314 -39.58 -9.75 -22.21
CA LYS A 314 -38.63 -10.50 -23.05
C LYS A 314 -39.36 -11.06 -24.28
N VAL A 315 -38.79 -10.79 -25.48
CA VAL A 315 -39.19 -11.36 -26.76
C VAL A 315 -38.45 -12.68 -27.00
N GLY A 316 -37.13 -12.67 -26.79
CA GLY A 316 -36.34 -13.86 -26.99
C GLY A 316 -34.86 -13.61 -26.71
N THR A 317 -34.11 -14.71 -26.52
CA THR A 317 -32.63 -14.70 -26.48
C THR A 317 -32.10 -15.44 -27.70
N TYR A 318 -31.15 -14.81 -28.39
CA TYR A 318 -30.57 -15.26 -29.63
C TYR A 318 -29.06 -15.46 -29.45
N ASN A 319 -28.49 -16.49 -30.07
CA ASN A 319 -27.05 -16.73 -30.00
C ASN A 319 -26.27 -15.63 -30.77
N SER A 320 -24.96 -15.60 -30.60
CA SER A 320 -24.09 -14.57 -31.19
C SER A 320 -24.05 -14.54 -32.72
N LYS A 321 -24.55 -15.57 -33.40
CA LYS A 321 -24.63 -15.63 -34.85
C LYS A 321 -25.92 -15.02 -35.39
N LYS A 322 -27.00 -15.03 -34.61
CA LYS A 322 -28.31 -14.52 -35.02
C LYS A 322 -28.44 -13.04 -34.67
N THR A 323 -28.54 -12.21 -35.69
CA THR A 323 -28.59 -10.74 -35.58
C THR A 323 -29.90 -10.16 -36.07
N SER A 324 -31.01 -10.94 -35.94
CA SER A 324 -32.36 -10.51 -36.33
C SER A 324 -33.39 -11.07 -35.38
N ALA A 325 -34.49 -10.34 -35.26
CA ALA A 325 -35.67 -10.76 -34.54
C ALA A 325 -36.93 -10.19 -35.18
N THR A 326 -38.03 -10.92 -35.05
CA THR A 326 -39.35 -10.45 -35.43
C THR A 326 -40.25 -10.41 -34.19
N ILE A 327 -40.84 -9.25 -33.91
CA ILE A 327 -41.74 -9.04 -32.80
C ILE A 327 -43.14 -8.90 -33.34
N ARG A 328 -44.08 -9.72 -32.86
CA ARG A 328 -45.51 -9.74 -33.26
C ARG A 328 -46.42 -9.50 -32.09
N LYS A 329 -45.92 -9.64 -30.87
CA LYS A 329 -46.68 -9.57 -29.62
C LYS A 329 -46.03 -8.71 -28.56
N PHE A 330 -46.82 -8.04 -27.75
CA PHE A 330 -46.42 -7.46 -26.47
C PHE A 330 -47.09 -8.27 -25.34
N GLY A 331 -46.30 -9.10 -24.68
CA GLY A 331 -46.85 -10.14 -23.82
C GLY A 331 -47.67 -11.16 -24.65
N LYS A 332 -48.90 -11.42 -24.22
CA LYS A 332 -49.80 -12.35 -24.92
C LYS A 332 -50.61 -11.70 -26.06
N LYS A 333 -50.64 -10.34 -26.14
CA LYS A 333 -51.47 -9.59 -27.11
C LYS A 333 -50.70 -9.24 -28.37
N ALA A 334 -51.33 -9.27 -29.53
CA ALA A 334 -50.77 -8.80 -30.80
C ALA A 334 -50.41 -7.30 -30.72
N LEU A 335 -49.41 -6.87 -31.50
CA LEU A 335 -49.09 -5.45 -31.61
C LEU A 335 -50.25 -4.70 -32.22
N LYS A 336 -50.52 -3.48 -31.73
CA LYS A 336 -51.58 -2.59 -32.25
C LYS A 336 -50.98 -1.63 -33.29
N SER A 337 -51.64 -1.50 -34.42
CA SER A 337 -51.29 -0.50 -35.43
C SER A 337 -51.48 0.91 -34.87
N GLY A 338 -50.59 1.83 -35.23
CA GLY A 338 -50.57 3.20 -34.76
C GLY A 338 -49.96 3.40 -33.35
N LYS A 339 -49.71 2.30 -32.62
CA LYS A 339 -49.13 2.38 -31.27
C LYS A 339 -47.58 2.43 -31.28
N THR A 340 -47.02 3.28 -30.43
CA THR A 340 -45.56 3.33 -30.20
C THR A 340 -45.15 2.24 -29.24
N TYR A 341 -44.04 1.56 -29.57
CA TYR A 341 -43.42 0.57 -28.74
C TYR A 341 -41.92 0.90 -28.56
N TYR A 342 -41.38 0.53 -27.43
CA TYR A 342 -39.98 0.70 -27.04
C TYR A 342 -39.30 -0.68 -27.08
N VAL A 343 -38.20 -0.76 -27.79
CA VAL A 343 -37.45 -2.00 -27.93
C VAL A 343 -36.12 -1.83 -27.22
N ARG A 344 -35.74 -2.81 -26.44
CA ARG A 344 -34.41 -2.90 -25.81
C ARG A 344 -33.70 -4.14 -26.33
N ILE A 345 -32.44 -3.98 -26.74
CA ILE A 345 -31.56 -5.08 -27.13
C ILE A 345 -30.32 -5.07 -26.20
N ASP A 346 -30.12 -6.17 -25.50
CA ASP A 346 -28.93 -6.41 -24.69
C ASP A 346 -27.97 -7.33 -25.46
N ALA A 347 -26.81 -6.85 -25.89
CA ALA A 347 -25.71 -7.73 -26.26
C ALA A 347 -24.99 -8.14 -24.99
N SER A 348 -24.87 -9.44 -24.76
CA SER A 348 -24.29 -9.96 -23.53
C SER A 348 -22.98 -10.69 -23.78
N LYS A 349 -21.98 -10.49 -22.89
CA LYS A 349 -20.77 -11.27 -22.81
C LYS A 349 -20.84 -12.15 -21.59
N ASN A 350 -20.96 -13.46 -21.78
CA ASN A 350 -20.96 -14.46 -20.71
C ASN A 350 -19.54 -14.98 -20.51
N VAL A 351 -19.07 -15.00 -19.28
CA VAL A 351 -17.74 -15.51 -18.90
C VAL A 351 -17.84 -16.27 -17.58
N LYS A 352 -16.90 -17.17 -17.35
CA LYS A 352 -16.72 -17.80 -16.04
C LYS A 352 -15.60 -17.03 -15.30
N VAL A 353 -15.91 -16.52 -14.12
CA VAL A 353 -14.97 -15.88 -13.21
C VAL A 353 -15.00 -16.67 -11.91
N ASN A 354 -13.89 -17.25 -11.50
CA ASN A 354 -13.79 -18.11 -10.31
C ASN A 354 -14.88 -19.20 -10.28
N LYS A 355 -15.04 -19.92 -11.38
CA LYS A 355 -16.05 -20.97 -11.61
C LYS A 355 -17.51 -20.50 -11.63
N LYS A 356 -17.80 -19.22 -11.33
CA LYS A 356 -19.14 -18.62 -11.37
C LYS A 356 -19.38 -17.95 -12.74
N SER A 357 -20.56 -18.14 -13.31
CA SER A 357 -20.96 -17.43 -14.53
C SER A 357 -21.25 -15.98 -14.24
N LYS A 358 -20.65 -15.08 -15.02
CA LYS A 358 -20.89 -13.63 -14.96
C LYS A 358 -21.28 -13.13 -16.35
N THR A 359 -22.32 -12.31 -16.41
CA THR A 359 -22.82 -11.72 -17.66
C THR A 359 -22.60 -10.21 -17.64
N PHE A 360 -21.89 -9.71 -18.64
CA PHE A 360 -21.72 -8.29 -18.90
C PHE A 360 -22.64 -7.91 -20.05
N LYS A 361 -23.38 -6.81 -19.90
CA LYS A 361 -24.38 -6.37 -20.88
C LYS A 361 -23.97 -5.04 -21.49
N ASN A 362 -24.28 -4.91 -22.78
CA ASN A 362 -24.31 -3.66 -23.50
C ASN A 362 -25.74 -3.47 -24.02
N THR A 363 -26.44 -2.49 -23.46
CA THR A 363 -27.88 -2.32 -23.63
C THR A 363 -28.18 -1.15 -24.54
N GLN A 364 -29.15 -1.32 -25.45
CA GLN A 364 -29.67 -0.27 -26.35
C GLN A 364 -31.18 -0.18 -26.28
N TYR A 365 -31.67 1.05 -26.41
CA TYR A 365 -33.08 1.40 -26.44
C TYR A 365 -33.46 2.03 -27.76
N TYR A 366 -34.60 1.64 -28.30
CA TYR A 366 -35.15 2.15 -29.55
C TYR A 366 -36.63 2.38 -29.40
N THR A 367 -37.16 3.38 -30.12
CA THR A 367 -38.57 3.74 -30.13
C THR A 367 -39.13 3.54 -31.53
N TRP A 368 -40.24 2.83 -31.65
CA TRP A 368 -40.86 2.52 -32.95
C TRP A 368 -42.38 2.63 -32.89
N LYS A 369 -42.92 3.22 -33.93
CA LYS A 369 -44.38 3.25 -34.16
C LYS A 369 -44.70 2.11 -35.13
N VAL A 370 -45.74 1.30 -34.79
CA VAL A 370 -46.19 0.14 -35.58
C VAL A 370 -47.32 0.51 -36.48
#